data_ee5dac5a9809332ac45b738bfdaf3474
#
_entry.id   ee5dac5a9809332ac45b738bfdaf3474
#
_cell.length_a   1.000
_cell.length_b   1.000
_cell.length_c   1.000
_cell.angle_alpha   90.00
_cell.angle_beta   90.00
_cell.angle_gamma   90.00
#
_symmetry.space_group_name_H-M   'P 1'
#
loop_
_entity.id
_entity.type
_entity.pdbx_description
1 polymer ?
#
loop_
_entity_poly.entity_id
_entity_poly.type
_entity_poly.pdbx_seq_one_letter_code
_entity_poly.pdbx_strand_id
1 'polypeptide(L)'
;MAFSRRWQAGVLCVTGALLALGDAAPAVQRAPASTGRLTALVGGTLLEGYAGPPIRNSVILIDGERISAVGQVGSLSVPSGAEVISTEGMTVLPGLWDMHVHTMIVGHADYDHWDKAYAPQFESVIMPAAARQLLMAGVTSARDLGGPLEASINVRDRINRGEMPGATLYVSGPFIQHEPYPNTEAYRWGVQGPADAHAKVRAIAAAGVDVVKLIDQDLMTIDEVRAVVDEAHRRGKPVVAHAHRPEEIRRGLSLGVDCFEHTGLATAPAYPDDIIDAIRERTAKMALGPLYWTPTIEGLLNYEYLRDNPEALDDPAWHEGLPEPIVADIRRSLEHPDRLPYFQLTAARRPTLARKFKQLREAGVTLLVGTDSGIPMNFHTQSTWRELDAWVSTLGVDPITAIRAATYWPSVAMKVDRDVGTVSPGKYADIIAVRGDVLRYIALLQRVDIVIKRGVRYRPDPSRH
;
A
#
# COMPACT_ATOMS: atom_id res chain seq x y z
N MET A 1 36.85 69.11 29.50
CA MET A 1 37.92 68.34 30.16
C MET A 1 38.26 67.15 29.31
N ALA A 2 39.47 67.15 28.77
CA ALA A 2 39.99 66.15 27.88
C ALA A 2 40.50 64.94 28.63
N PHE A 3 40.35 63.71 28.09
CA PHE A 3 41.25 62.62 28.32
C PHE A 3 41.33 61.73 27.09
N SER A 4 42.45 61.79 26.42
CA SER A 4 42.98 60.95 25.36
C SER A 4 43.32 59.55 25.87
N ARG A 5 43.04 58.48 25.11
CA ARG A 5 43.83 57.22 25.20
C ARG A 5 44.17 56.69 23.82
N ARG A 6 45.42 56.38 23.67
CA ARG A 6 46.19 55.95 22.52
C ARG A 6 45.75 54.56 22.06
N TRP A 7 45.71 54.39 20.75
CA TRP A 7 45.73 53.11 20.07
C TRP A 7 47.20 52.63 19.92
N GLN A 8 47.46 51.41 20.42
CA GLN A 8 48.66 50.66 20.05
C GLN A 8 48.29 49.69 18.92
N ALA A 9 49.00 49.80 17.80
CA ALA A 9 48.89 48.87 16.66
C ALA A 9 49.72 47.62 16.96
N GLY A 10 49.08 46.46 17.02
CA GLY A 10 49.75 45.17 17.03
C GLY A 10 49.76 44.61 15.61
N VAL A 11 50.97 44.47 15.06
CA VAL A 11 51.23 43.81 13.76
C VAL A 11 51.15 42.30 14.00
N LEU A 12 50.13 41.61 13.43
CA LEU A 12 50.11 40.16 13.35
C LEU A 12 50.61 39.73 11.97
N CYS A 13 51.80 39.10 11.95
CA CYS A 13 52.23 38.33 10.78
C CYS A 13 51.42 37.13 10.55
N VAL A 14 50.65 37.09 9.44
CA VAL A 14 49.96 35.90 8.95
C VAL A 14 50.90 35.21 7.95
N THR A 15 51.49 34.12 8.37
CA THR A 15 52.19 33.17 7.48
C THR A 15 51.14 32.41 6.68
N GLY A 16 51.04 32.67 5.40
CA GLY A 16 50.20 31.95 4.46
C GLY A 16 50.70 30.53 4.21
N ALA A 17 49.96 29.54 4.64
CA ALA A 17 50.11 28.17 4.15
C ALA A 17 49.30 28.01 2.84
N LEU A 18 49.99 27.87 1.71
CA LEU A 18 49.37 27.44 0.46
C LEU A 18 48.94 25.98 0.62
N LEU A 19 47.63 25.74 0.78
CA LEU A 19 47.04 24.44 0.58
C LEU A 19 46.85 24.22 -0.93
N ALA A 20 47.63 23.30 -1.50
CA ALA A 20 47.43 22.79 -2.84
C ALA A 20 46.10 22.03 -2.87
N LEU A 21 45.09 22.60 -3.52
CA LEU A 21 43.88 21.90 -3.91
C LEU A 21 44.24 20.92 -5.04
N GLY A 22 44.54 19.68 -4.67
CA GLY A 22 44.56 18.59 -5.62
C GLY A 22 43.15 18.30 -6.11
N ASP A 23 42.94 18.42 -7.42
CA ASP A 23 41.72 17.94 -8.09
C ASP A 23 41.62 16.43 -7.86
N ALA A 24 40.83 16.03 -6.84
CA ALA A 24 40.38 14.68 -6.69
C ALA A 24 39.24 14.45 -7.70
N ALA A 25 39.55 13.78 -8.80
CA ALA A 25 38.51 13.24 -9.69
C ALA A 25 37.48 12.47 -8.87
N PRO A 26 36.16 12.60 -9.17
CA PRO A 26 35.14 11.86 -8.43
C PRO A 26 35.46 10.37 -8.52
N ALA A 27 35.64 9.74 -7.38
CA ALA A 27 35.79 8.30 -7.28
C ALA A 27 34.54 7.65 -7.90
N VAL A 28 34.74 7.01 -9.04
CA VAL A 28 33.71 6.11 -9.62
C VAL A 28 33.48 5.06 -8.54
N GLN A 29 32.34 5.18 -7.84
CA GLN A 29 31.87 4.14 -6.93
C GLN A 29 31.68 2.89 -7.79
N ARG A 30 32.60 1.94 -7.65
CA ARG A 30 32.44 0.59 -8.21
C ARG A 30 31.17 0.04 -7.58
N ALA A 31 30.16 -0.24 -8.40
CA ALA A 31 29.02 -1.04 -8.01
C ALA A 31 29.52 -2.30 -7.28
N PRO A 32 28.89 -2.72 -6.18
CA PRO A 32 29.28 -3.96 -5.50
C PRO A 32 29.29 -5.09 -6.53
N ALA A 33 30.29 -5.96 -6.44
CA ALA A 33 30.44 -7.08 -7.35
C ALA A 33 29.15 -7.92 -7.32
N SER A 34 28.51 -8.08 -8.50
CA SER A 34 27.34 -8.91 -8.69
C SER A 34 27.62 -10.33 -8.18
N THR A 35 26.85 -10.77 -7.18
CA THR A 35 26.81 -12.18 -6.74
C THR A 35 25.50 -12.83 -7.17
N GLY A 36 24.68 -12.14 -7.98
CA GLY A 36 23.32 -12.52 -8.35
C GLY A 36 23.21 -13.07 -9.77
N ARG A 37 22.17 -13.84 -9.98
CA ARG A 37 21.71 -14.28 -11.31
C ARG A 37 21.27 -13.04 -12.10
N LEU A 38 21.89 -12.82 -13.27
CA LEU A 38 21.52 -11.72 -14.15
C LEU A 38 20.29 -12.11 -14.97
N THR A 39 19.25 -11.30 -14.90
CA THR A 39 17.99 -11.52 -15.66
C THR A 39 17.69 -10.29 -16.52
N ALA A 40 17.16 -10.51 -17.73
CA ALA A 40 16.73 -9.45 -18.63
C ALA A 40 15.28 -9.66 -19.05
N LEU A 41 14.40 -8.67 -18.83
CA LEU A 41 13.08 -8.63 -19.46
C LEU A 41 13.20 -7.85 -20.77
N VAL A 42 12.73 -8.42 -21.89
CA VAL A 42 13.00 -7.89 -23.22
C VAL A 42 11.72 -7.85 -24.08
N GLY A 43 11.47 -6.73 -24.76
CA GLY A 43 10.51 -6.60 -25.85
C GLY A 43 9.16 -5.96 -25.47
N GLY A 44 8.83 -5.84 -24.21
CA GLY A 44 7.55 -5.27 -23.74
C GLY A 44 7.46 -3.75 -23.87
N THR A 45 6.27 -3.22 -23.60
CA THR A 45 6.06 -1.79 -23.37
C THR A 45 6.14 -1.51 -21.88
N LEU A 46 7.18 -0.82 -21.45
CA LEU A 46 7.37 -0.47 -20.05
C LEU A 46 6.61 0.83 -19.70
N LEU A 47 5.77 0.75 -18.69
CA LEU A 47 5.24 1.88 -17.93
C LEU A 47 6.08 1.99 -16.66
N GLU A 48 6.95 2.97 -16.57
CA GLU A 48 7.90 3.05 -15.45
C GLU A 48 7.27 3.29 -14.05
N GLY A 49 6.02 3.75 -14.06
CA GLY A 49 5.21 3.97 -12.84
C GLY A 49 5.09 5.42 -12.38
N TYR A 50 5.85 6.39 -12.94
CA TYR A 50 5.75 7.80 -12.53
C TYR A 50 5.33 8.74 -13.67
N ALA A 51 6.24 9.28 -14.42
CA ALA A 51 5.94 10.42 -15.31
C ALA A 51 6.45 10.25 -16.74
N GLY A 52 7.32 9.28 -16.99
CA GLY A 52 7.90 9.04 -18.30
C GLY A 52 6.86 8.53 -19.31
N PRO A 53 7.05 8.79 -20.62
CA PRO A 53 6.26 8.14 -21.64
C PRO A 53 6.53 6.63 -21.66
N PRO A 54 5.57 5.82 -22.15
CA PRO A 54 5.79 4.37 -22.30
C PRO A 54 7.04 4.05 -23.14
N ILE A 55 7.91 3.19 -22.63
CA ILE A 55 9.13 2.74 -23.33
C ILE A 55 8.80 1.47 -24.09
N ARG A 56 8.68 1.55 -25.41
CA ARG A 56 8.41 0.41 -26.28
C ARG A 56 9.67 -0.41 -26.51
N ASN A 57 9.54 -1.72 -26.76
CA ASN A 57 10.67 -2.63 -26.93
C ASN A 57 11.69 -2.46 -25.79
N SER A 58 11.19 -2.42 -24.56
CA SER A 58 12.01 -2.17 -23.37
C SER A 58 12.99 -3.31 -23.11
N VAL A 59 14.12 -2.96 -22.53
CA VAL A 59 15.09 -3.89 -21.93
C VAL A 59 15.25 -3.46 -20.46
N ILE A 60 14.99 -4.38 -19.54
CA ILE A 60 15.18 -4.18 -18.12
C ILE A 60 16.17 -5.22 -17.63
N LEU A 61 17.32 -4.76 -17.14
CA LEU A 61 18.35 -5.64 -16.58
C LEU A 61 18.20 -5.70 -15.06
N ILE A 62 18.18 -6.91 -14.53
CA ILE A 62 18.06 -7.18 -13.08
C ILE A 62 19.34 -7.92 -12.66
N ASP A 63 19.99 -7.41 -11.63
CA ASP A 63 21.17 -8.00 -11.01
C ASP A 63 20.83 -8.34 -9.54
N GLY A 64 20.69 -9.63 -9.26
CA GLY A 64 20.19 -10.09 -7.97
C GLY A 64 18.80 -9.52 -7.68
N GLU A 65 18.67 -8.74 -6.61
CA GLU A 65 17.38 -8.16 -6.19
C GLU A 65 17.05 -6.82 -6.88
N ARG A 66 18.00 -6.19 -7.60
CA ARG A 66 17.85 -4.81 -8.04
C ARG A 66 17.88 -4.66 -9.55
N ILE A 67 17.17 -3.64 -10.02
CA ILE A 67 17.23 -3.19 -11.42
C ILE A 67 18.58 -2.50 -11.61
N SER A 68 19.39 -3.00 -12.53
CA SER A 68 20.70 -2.43 -12.85
C SER A 68 20.66 -1.43 -14.00
N ALA A 69 19.78 -1.66 -14.98
CA ALA A 69 19.58 -0.75 -16.11
C ALA A 69 18.20 -0.88 -16.72
N VAL A 70 17.74 0.22 -17.35
CA VAL A 70 16.51 0.27 -18.15
C VAL A 70 16.82 0.98 -19.47
N GLY A 71 16.36 0.41 -20.59
CA GLY A 71 16.58 0.97 -21.92
C GLY A 71 15.67 0.31 -22.97
N GLN A 72 16.11 0.30 -24.22
CA GLN A 72 15.37 -0.27 -25.34
C GLN A 72 16.25 -1.26 -26.12
N VAL A 73 15.61 -2.20 -26.79
CA VAL A 73 16.27 -3.08 -27.76
C VAL A 73 17.00 -2.22 -28.79
N GLY A 74 18.28 -2.55 -29.04
CA GLY A 74 19.17 -1.79 -29.92
C GLY A 74 19.95 -0.67 -29.21
N SER A 75 19.52 -0.19 -28.04
CA SER A 75 20.26 0.83 -27.28
C SER A 75 20.87 0.28 -25.97
N LEU A 76 20.25 -0.68 -25.34
CA LEU A 76 20.77 -1.37 -24.17
C LEU A 76 21.04 -2.84 -24.52
N SER A 77 22.31 -3.24 -24.45
CA SER A 77 22.72 -4.62 -24.74
C SER A 77 22.38 -5.53 -23.56
N VAL A 78 21.82 -6.70 -23.86
CA VAL A 78 21.65 -7.78 -22.89
C VAL A 78 22.99 -8.48 -22.71
N PRO A 79 23.55 -8.57 -21.50
CA PRO A 79 24.82 -9.25 -21.27
C PRO A 79 24.74 -10.73 -21.59
N SER A 80 25.84 -11.30 -22.12
CA SER A 80 25.94 -12.75 -22.38
C SER A 80 25.84 -13.49 -21.04
N GLY A 81 25.02 -14.54 -21.01
CA GLY A 81 24.77 -15.34 -19.79
C GLY A 81 23.60 -14.83 -18.92
N ALA A 82 22.96 -13.72 -19.27
CA ALA A 82 21.70 -13.33 -18.62
C ALA A 82 20.57 -14.31 -18.99
N GLU A 83 19.72 -14.62 -18.00
CA GLU A 83 18.43 -15.26 -18.30
C GLU A 83 17.54 -14.24 -19.01
N VAL A 84 17.10 -14.56 -20.22
CA VAL A 84 16.21 -13.68 -20.98
C VAL A 84 14.76 -14.13 -20.81
N ILE A 85 13.93 -13.23 -20.31
CA ILE A 85 12.48 -13.39 -20.21
C ILE A 85 11.86 -12.49 -21.28
N SER A 86 11.19 -13.09 -22.28
CA SER A 86 10.45 -12.32 -23.28
C SER A 86 9.20 -11.71 -22.67
N THR A 87 9.06 -10.41 -22.85
CA THR A 87 7.85 -9.63 -22.52
C THR A 87 7.19 -9.06 -23.79
N GLU A 88 7.52 -9.64 -24.96
CA GLU A 88 6.95 -9.20 -26.23
C GLU A 88 5.41 -9.28 -26.21
N GLY A 89 4.75 -8.21 -26.67
CA GLY A 89 3.29 -8.09 -26.62
C GLY A 89 2.70 -7.86 -25.22
N MET A 90 3.53 -7.58 -24.21
CA MET A 90 3.10 -7.30 -22.84
C MET A 90 3.30 -5.83 -22.46
N THR A 91 2.48 -5.36 -21.54
CA THR A 91 2.76 -4.18 -20.73
C THR A 91 3.53 -4.61 -19.50
N VAL A 92 4.69 -3.97 -19.26
CA VAL A 92 5.53 -4.17 -18.08
C VAL A 92 5.37 -2.96 -17.17
N LEU A 93 5.13 -3.18 -15.87
CA LEU A 93 4.92 -2.10 -14.89
C LEU A 93 5.50 -2.49 -13.53
N PRO A 94 5.69 -1.52 -12.61
CA PRO A 94 6.06 -1.85 -11.24
C PRO A 94 5.03 -2.79 -10.63
N GLY A 95 5.44 -3.61 -9.68
CA GLY A 95 4.52 -4.39 -8.88
C GLY A 95 3.48 -3.49 -8.21
N LEU A 96 2.24 -3.96 -8.18
CA LEU A 96 1.12 -3.20 -7.61
C LEU A 96 1.25 -3.11 -6.09
N TRP A 97 0.64 -2.07 -5.56
CA TRP A 97 0.38 -1.87 -4.14
C TRP A 97 -1.11 -1.95 -3.86
N ASP A 98 -1.44 -2.53 -2.70
CA ASP A 98 -2.75 -2.41 -2.09
C ASP A 98 -2.60 -1.74 -0.72
N MET A 99 -3.13 -0.52 -0.58
CA MET A 99 -2.93 0.30 0.61
C MET A 99 -3.95 0.04 1.72
N HIS A 100 -4.82 -0.95 1.54
CA HIS A 100 -5.76 -1.36 2.58
C HIS A 100 -6.14 -2.82 2.41
N VAL A 101 -5.49 -3.69 3.14
CA VAL A 101 -5.81 -5.11 3.20
C VAL A 101 -5.97 -5.58 4.64
N HIS A 102 -6.60 -6.73 4.84
CA HIS A 102 -6.67 -7.46 6.09
C HIS A 102 -6.24 -8.91 5.87
N THR A 103 -4.96 -9.22 6.14
CA THR A 103 -4.45 -10.57 5.87
C THR A 103 -4.98 -11.63 6.83
N MET A 104 -5.51 -11.25 7.99
CA MET A 104 -6.11 -12.19 8.97
C MET A 104 -7.52 -12.67 8.59
N ILE A 105 -8.16 -12.07 7.59
CA ILE A 105 -9.47 -12.44 7.07
C ILE A 105 -9.39 -12.68 5.56
N VAL A 106 -10.21 -13.60 5.04
CA VAL A 106 -10.14 -14.06 3.63
C VAL A 106 -11.53 -14.24 3.01
N GLY A 107 -12.40 -13.25 3.22
CA GLY A 107 -13.70 -13.18 2.56
C GLY A 107 -14.88 -13.85 3.30
N HIS A 108 -14.68 -14.38 4.51
CA HIS A 108 -15.74 -15.01 5.31
C HIS A 108 -16.78 -13.99 5.77
N ALA A 109 -18.08 -14.36 5.69
CA ALA A 109 -19.18 -13.43 5.95
C ALA A 109 -19.49 -13.22 7.45
N ASP A 110 -19.10 -14.14 8.33
CA ASP A 110 -19.39 -14.11 9.77
C ASP A 110 -18.09 -13.90 10.54
N TYR A 111 -17.83 -12.66 10.98
CA TYR A 111 -16.63 -12.31 11.73
C TYR A 111 -16.58 -12.95 13.12
N ASP A 112 -17.70 -13.04 13.84
CA ASP A 112 -17.73 -13.62 15.19
C ASP A 112 -17.41 -15.12 15.16
N HIS A 113 -17.95 -15.84 14.17
CA HIS A 113 -17.56 -17.23 13.94
C HIS A 113 -16.08 -17.34 13.53
N TRP A 114 -15.62 -16.49 12.60
CA TRP A 114 -14.24 -16.48 12.10
C TRP A 114 -13.22 -16.31 13.21
N ASP A 115 -13.41 -15.29 14.05
CA ASP A 115 -12.50 -14.98 15.15
C ASP A 115 -12.43 -16.11 16.18
N LYS A 116 -13.56 -16.77 16.48
CA LYS A 116 -13.60 -17.88 17.41
C LYS A 116 -12.97 -19.16 16.85
N ALA A 117 -13.24 -19.45 15.58
CA ALA A 117 -12.83 -20.71 14.96
C ALA A 117 -11.37 -20.68 14.48
N TYR A 118 -10.90 -19.54 13.98
CA TYR A 118 -9.68 -19.50 13.18
C TYR A 118 -8.56 -18.60 13.73
N ALA A 119 -8.77 -17.85 14.81
CA ALA A 119 -7.72 -17.02 15.40
C ALA A 119 -6.41 -17.80 15.68
N PRO A 120 -6.42 -19.06 16.16
CA PRO A 120 -5.20 -19.84 16.35
C PRO A 120 -4.44 -20.16 15.06
N GLN A 121 -5.08 -20.01 13.89
CA GLN A 121 -4.50 -20.30 12.58
C GLN A 121 -4.10 -19.03 11.82
N PHE A 122 -4.31 -17.83 12.36
CA PHE A 122 -4.01 -16.57 11.67
C PHE A 122 -2.56 -16.51 11.23
N GLU A 123 -1.61 -16.68 12.14
CA GLU A 123 -0.18 -16.58 11.84
C GLU A 123 0.36 -17.73 10.99
N SER A 124 -0.11 -18.94 11.24
CA SER A 124 0.47 -20.14 10.64
C SER A 124 -0.10 -20.50 9.26
N VAL A 125 -1.34 -20.13 8.99
CA VAL A 125 -2.06 -20.53 7.76
C VAL A 125 -2.67 -19.36 7.01
N ILE A 126 -3.52 -18.56 7.66
CA ILE A 126 -4.40 -17.60 6.97
C ILE A 126 -3.62 -16.40 6.43
N MET A 127 -2.86 -15.72 7.29
CA MET A 127 -2.07 -14.56 6.87
C MET A 127 -0.98 -14.92 5.83
N PRO A 128 -0.26 -16.05 5.95
CA PRO A 128 0.61 -16.55 4.89
C PRO A 128 -0.10 -16.79 3.55
N ALA A 129 -1.27 -17.42 3.56
CA ALA A 129 -2.06 -17.65 2.35
C ALA A 129 -2.49 -16.33 1.70
N ALA A 130 -3.06 -15.40 2.49
CA ALA A 130 -3.46 -14.08 2.03
C ALA A 130 -2.30 -13.28 1.41
N ALA A 131 -1.14 -13.24 2.08
CA ALA A 131 0.04 -12.54 1.56
C ALA A 131 0.56 -13.17 0.25
N ARG A 132 0.50 -14.50 0.11
CA ARG A 132 0.83 -15.20 -1.13
C ARG A 132 -0.18 -14.90 -2.23
N GLN A 133 -1.47 -14.90 -1.93
CA GLN A 133 -2.55 -14.59 -2.88
C GLN A 133 -2.37 -13.18 -3.46
N LEU A 134 -2.09 -12.18 -2.62
CA LEU A 134 -1.74 -10.82 -3.07
C LEU A 134 -0.56 -10.83 -4.05
N LEU A 135 0.54 -11.50 -3.70
CA LEU A 135 1.72 -11.58 -4.57
C LEU A 135 1.39 -12.22 -5.92
N MET A 136 0.63 -13.32 -5.92
CA MET A 136 0.27 -14.03 -7.16
C MET A 136 -0.68 -13.22 -8.03
N ALA A 137 -1.43 -12.27 -7.48
CA ALA A 137 -2.22 -11.29 -8.21
C ALA A 137 -1.40 -10.08 -8.73
N GLY A 138 -0.09 -10.05 -8.49
CA GLY A 138 0.80 -8.95 -8.91
C GLY A 138 0.93 -7.82 -7.90
N VAL A 139 0.36 -7.96 -6.71
CA VAL A 139 0.53 -7.03 -5.59
C VAL A 139 1.82 -7.39 -4.86
N THR A 140 2.89 -6.63 -5.12
CA THR A 140 4.22 -6.90 -4.53
C THR A 140 4.37 -6.28 -3.15
N SER A 141 3.54 -5.29 -2.82
CA SER A 141 3.52 -4.62 -1.52
C SER A 141 2.09 -4.31 -1.08
N ALA A 142 1.80 -4.44 0.21
CA ALA A 142 0.48 -4.15 0.76
C ALA A 142 0.57 -3.54 2.16
N ARG A 143 -0.40 -2.66 2.51
CA ARG A 143 -0.56 -2.11 3.85
C ARG A 143 -1.67 -2.87 4.58
N ASP A 144 -1.28 -3.71 5.54
CA ASP A 144 -2.17 -4.51 6.37
C ASP A 144 -2.63 -3.69 7.58
N LEU A 145 -3.90 -3.31 7.57
CA LEU A 145 -4.48 -2.36 8.51
C LEU A 145 -5.32 -3.02 9.61
N GLY A 146 -4.81 -4.08 10.18
CA GLY A 146 -5.41 -4.70 11.37
C GLY A 146 -5.08 -6.18 11.49
N GLY A 147 -4.56 -6.56 12.66
CA GLY A 147 -4.24 -7.94 12.99
C GLY A 147 -3.63 -8.06 14.38
N PRO A 148 -3.52 -9.27 14.93
CA PRO A 148 -2.80 -9.50 16.16
C PRO A 148 -1.34 -9.04 16.03
N LEU A 149 -0.84 -8.29 17.03
CA LEU A 149 0.44 -7.58 16.94
C LEU A 149 1.60 -8.49 16.53
N GLU A 150 1.81 -9.57 17.30
CA GLU A 150 2.93 -10.48 17.06
C GLU A 150 2.80 -11.24 15.74
N ALA A 151 1.61 -11.74 15.41
CA ALA A 151 1.36 -12.46 14.17
C ALA A 151 1.61 -11.58 12.95
N SER A 152 1.14 -10.32 12.96
CA SER A 152 1.37 -9.36 11.87
C SER A 152 2.87 -9.13 11.63
N ILE A 153 3.63 -8.91 12.71
CA ILE A 153 5.07 -8.67 12.64
C ILE A 153 5.80 -9.93 12.18
N ASN A 154 5.49 -11.09 12.76
CA ASN A 154 6.14 -12.36 12.44
C ASN A 154 5.95 -12.74 10.96
N VAL A 155 4.72 -12.64 10.45
CA VAL A 155 4.44 -12.94 9.04
C VAL A 155 5.17 -11.97 8.11
N ARG A 156 5.10 -10.65 8.38
CA ARG A 156 5.86 -9.64 7.64
C ARG A 156 7.36 -9.97 7.60
N ASP A 157 7.94 -10.24 8.75
CA ASP A 157 9.39 -10.42 8.89
C ASP A 157 9.86 -11.73 8.23
N ARG A 158 9.06 -12.79 8.26
CA ARG A 158 9.32 -14.04 7.51
C ARG A 158 9.32 -13.80 6.00
N ILE A 159 8.38 -13.01 5.50
CA ILE A 159 8.36 -12.61 4.08
C ILE A 159 9.61 -11.79 3.74
N ASN A 160 9.98 -10.83 4.59
CA ASN A 160 11.14 -9.95 4.36
C ASN A 160 12.47 -10.70 4.36
N ARG A 161 12.58 -11.80 5.15
CA ARG A 161 13.74 -12.70 5.14
C ARG A 161 13.72 -13.73 4.01
N GLY A 162 12.67 -13.75 3.18
CA GLY A 162 12.52 -14.73 2.09
C GLY A 162 12.18 -16.16 2.56
N GLU A 163 11.74 -16.33 3.80
CA GLU A 163 11.37 -17.65 4.37
C GLU A 163 10.04 -18.16 3.80
N MET A 164 9.23 -17.26 3.27
CA MET A 164 7.96 -17.58 2.63
C MET A 164 7.61 -16.57 1.52
N PRO A 165 6.92 -17.00 0.46
CA PRO A 165 6.44 -16.10 -0.57
C PRO A 165 5.27 -15.24 -0.04
N GLY A 166 5.24 -13.96 -0.43
CA GLY A 166 4.16 -13.04 -0.09
C GLY A 166 4.46 -11.63 -0.56
N ALA A 167 3.43 -10.78 -0.63
CA ALA A 167 3.61 -9.33 -0.76
C ALA A 167 4.44 -8.79 0.42
N THR A 168 5.25 -7.77 0.19
CA THR A 168 5.88 -7.02 1.29
C THR A 168 4.78 -6.34 2.10
N LEU A 169 4.64 -6.72 3.36
CA LEU A 169 3.61 -6.17 4.23
C LEU A 169 4.12 -4.96 5.01
N TYR A 170 3.28 -3.93 5.12
CA TYR A 170 3.44 -2.79 6.01
C TYR A 170 2.29 -2.86 7.00
N VAL A 171 2.58 -3.20 8.25
CA VAL A 171 1.58 -3.62 9.22
C VAL A 171 1.25 -2.55 10.25
N SER A 172 -0.02 -2.44 10.62
CA SER A 172 -0.45 -1.61 11.75
C SER A 172 -0.45 -2.36 13.09
N GLY A 173 -0.49 -3.70 13.04
CA GLY A 173 -0.89 -4.46 14.21
C GLY A 173 -2.33 -4.14 14.61
N PRO A 174 -2.66 -4.06 15.92
CA PRO A 174 -4.02 -3.85 16.38
C PRO A 174 -4.61 -2.50 15.98
N PHE A 175 -5.92 -2.47 15.77
CA PHE A 175 -6.69 -1.23 15.72
C PHE A 175 -6.64 -0.53 17.08
N ILE A 176 -6.51 0.79 17.09
CA ILE A 176 -6.71 1.62 18.26
C ILE A 176 -8.11 2.25 18.19
N GLN A 177 -8.91 2.05 19.21
CA GLN A 177 -10.32 2.49 19.28
C GLN A 177 -10.76 2.80 20.72
N HIS A 178 -12.03 3.20 20.89
CA HIS A 178 -12.58 3.48 22.23
C HIS A 178 -12.70 2.19 23.06
N GLU A 179 -13.47 1.23 22.57
CA GLU A 179 -13.66 -0.08 23.21
C GLU A 179 -13.55 -1.20 22.16
N PRO A 180 -12.87 -2.32 22.46
CA PRO A 180 -12.84 -3.48 21.56
C PRO A 180 -14.23 -4.11 21.48
N TYR A 181 -14.54 -4.69 20.32
CA TYR A 181 -15.71 -5.55 20.23
C TYR A 181 -15.45 -6.86 20.99
N PRO A 182 -16.48 -7.51 21.54
CA PRO A 182 -16.31 -8.77 22.25
C PRO A 182 -15.54 -9.82 21.40
N ASN A 183 -14.61 -10.52 22.01
CA ASN A 183 -13.75 -11.55 21.41
C ASN A 183 -12.75 -11.07 20.34
N THR A 184 -12.48 -9.76 20.27
CA THR A 184 -11.55 -9.18 19.30
C THR A 184 -10.33 -8.51 19.93
N GLU A 185 -10.12 -8.67 21.23
CA GLU A 185 -9.10 -7.99 22.03
C GLU A 185 -7.67 -8.28 21.54
N ALA A 186 -7.46 -9.39 20.83
CA ALA A 186 -6.17 -9.76 20.23
C ALA A 186 -5.71 -8.75 19.17
N TYR A 187 -6.64 -8.10 18.48
CA TYR A 187 -6.35 -7.16 17.38
C TYR A 187 -7.14 -5.86 17.44
N ARG A 188 -7.91 -5.61 18.51
CA ARG A 188 -8.60 -4.35 18.79
C ARG A 188 -8.23 -3.88 20.19
N TRP A 189 -7.54 -2.77 20.29
CA TRP A 189 -7.10 -2.23 21.56
C TRP A 189 -7.93 -1.00 21.92
N GLY A 190 -8.78 -1.14 22.92
CA GLY A 190 -9.53 -0.03 23.49
C GLY A 190 -8.62 0.94 24.25
N VAL A 191 -8.98 2.21 24.33
CA VAL A 191 -8.22 3.27 25.01
C VAL A 191 -9.02 3.85 26.15
N GLN A 192 -8.39 3.99 27.32
CA GLN A 192 -8.97 4.58 28.53
C GLN A 192 -8.14 5.79 28.97
N GLY A 193 -8.39 6.92 28.32
CA GLY A 193 -7.72 8.19 28.59
C GLY A 193 -6.36 8.35 27.85
N PRO A 194 -5.84 9.58 27.84
CA PRO A 194 -4.64 9.94 27.07
C PRO A 194 -3.38 9.18 27.50
N ALA A 195 -3.23 8.87 28.79
CA ALA A 195 -2.06 8.15 29.30
C ALA A 195 -2.00 6.71 28.76
N ASP A 196 -3.16 6.04 28.69
CA ASP A 196 -3.29 4.70 28.12
C ASP A 196 -3.08 4.73 26.60
N ALA A 197 -3.62 5.74 25.89
CA ALA A 197 -3.37 5.97 24.47
C ALA A 197 -1.87 6.06 24.16
N HIS A 198 -1.13 6.89 24.89
CA HIS A 198 0.32 6.99 24.78
C HIS A 198 1.02 5.65 25.05
N ALA A 199 0.60 4.90 26.06
CA ALA A 199 1.22 3.63 26.43
C ALA A 199 1.03 2.58 25.29
N LYS A 200 -0.18 2.46 24.75
CA LYS A 200 -0.50 1.52 23.67
C LYS A 200 0.23 1.85 22.38
N VAL A 201 0.25 3.12 21.97
CA VAL A 201 1.01 3.53 20.77
C VAL A 201 2.51 3.29 20.95
N ARG A 202 3.06 3.55 22.14
CA ARG A 202 4.46 3.19 22.44
C ARG A 202 4.71 1.69 22.28
N ALA A 203 3.80 0.87 22.78
CA ALA A 203 3.94 -0.59 22.74
C ALA A 203 3.96 -1.11 21.27
N ILE A 204 2.98 -0.69 20.45
CA ILE A 204 2.92 -1.13 19.04
C ILE A 204 4.10 -0.57 18.21
N ALA A 205 4.51 0.68 18.46
CA ALA A 205 5.66 1.27 17.79
C ALA A 205 6.98 0.59 18.18
N ALA A 206 7.14 0.22 19.46
CA ALA A 206 8.32 -0.51 19.95
C ALA A 206 8.38 -1.93 19.39
N ALA A 207 7.23 -2.57 19.16
CA ALA A 207 7.15 -3.87 18.50
C ALA A 207 7.51 -3.79 17.01
N GLY A 208 7.52 -2.59 16.41
CA GLY A 208 8.01 -2.39 15.05
C GLY A 208 6.93 -2.31 13.98
N VAL A 209 5.68 -1.93 14.32
CA VAL A 209 4.66 -1.65 13.31
C VAL A 209 5.09 -0.52 12.36
N ASP A 210 4.51 -0.47 11.18
CA ASP A 210 4.84 0.53 10.15
C ASP A 210 3.93 1.75 10.23
N VAL A 211 2.68 1.57 10.62
CA VAL A 211 1.65 2.61 10.75
C VAL A 211 0.82 2.37 12.01
N VAL A 212 0.06 3.39 12.45
CA VAL A 212 -0.94 3.27 13.52
C VAL A 212 -2.32 3.40 12.90
N LYS A 213 -3.22 2.44 13.15
CA LYS A 213 -4.60 2.44 12.65
C LYS A 213 -5.59 2.85 13.71
N LEU A 214 -6.35 3.91 13.44
CA LEU A 214 -7.52 4.34 14.22
C LEU A 214 -8.81 3.86 13.57
N ILE A 215 -9.75 3.41 14.40
CA ILE A 215 -11.14 3.18 14.02
C ILE A 215 -12.07 3.77 15.08
N ASP A 216 -13.28 4.16 14.67
CA ASP A 216 -14.28 4.72 15.56
C ASP A 216 -13.74 5.90 16.43
N GLN A 217 -12.82 6.69 15.87
CA GLN A 217 -12.16 7.78 16.60
C GLN A 217 -13.12 8.90 17.03
N ASP A 218 -14.32 8.97 16.47
CA ASP A 218 -15.39 9.86 16.92
C ASP A 218 -16.03 9.40 18.24
N LEU A 219 -15.85 8.16 18.65
CA LEU A 219 -16.26 7.64 19.95
C LEU A 219 -15.21 7.89 21.06
N MET A 220 -13.95 8.13 20.67
CA MET A 220 -12.88 8.49 21.60
C MET A 220 -13.01 9.97 22.01
N THR A 221 -12.43 10.37 23.13
CA THR A 221 -12.28 11.80 23.45
C THR A 221 -11.26 12.47 22.54
N ILE A 222 -11.36 13.79 22.38
CA ILE A 222 -10.40 14.57 21.59
C ILE A 222 -8.97 14.39 22.12
N ASP A 223 -8.81 14.33 23.45
CA ASP A 223 -7.49 14.19 24.08
C ASP A 223 -6.90 12.79 23.91
N GLU A 224 -7.72 11.75 23.84
CA GLU A 224 -7.27 10.39 23.50
C GLU A 224 -6.77 10.31 22.06
N VAL A 225 -7.56 10.80 21.08
CA VAL A 225 -7.13 10.82 19.67
C VAL A 225 -5.86 11.67 19.49
N ARG A 226 -5.79 12.84 20.15
CA ARG A 226 -4.57 13.67 20.15
C ARG A 226 -3.38 12.90 20.70
N ALA A 227 -3.55 12.20 21.83
CA ALA A 227 -2.48 11.40 22.42
C ALA A 227 -1.98 10.28 21.49
N VAL A 228 -2.90 9.62 20.75
CA VAL A 228 -2.53 8.62 19.73
C VAL A 228 -1.71 9.26 18.61
N VAL A 229 -2.21 10.36 18.01
CA VAL A 229 -1.56 11.02 16.87
C VAL A 229 -0.18 11.57 17.28
N ASP A 230 -0.11 12.30 18.39
CA ASP A 230 1.14 12.89 18.87
C ASP A 230 2.21 11.83 19.19
N GLU A 231 1.81 10.72 19.84
CA GLU A 231 2.78 9.64 20.13
C GLU A 231 3.22 8.92 18.89
N ALA A 232 2.31 8.62 17.96
CA ALA A 232 2.65 8.00 16.68
C ALA A 232 3.65 8.86 15.89
N HIS A 233 3.38 10.17 15.76
CA HIS A 233 4.27 11.11 15.07
C HIS A 233 5.62 11.24 15.75
N ARG A 234 5.66 11.30 17.09
CA ARG A 234 6.95 11.28 17.84
C ARG A 234 7.76 10.03 17.58
N ARG A 235 7.12 8.91 17.24
CA ARG A 235 7.75 7.64 16.86
C ARG A 235 8.01 7.52 15.35
N GLY A 236 7.72 8.56 14.57
CA GLY A 236 7.87 8.56 13.12
C GLY A 236 6.87 7.66 12.38
N LYS A 237 5.74 7.30 13.04
CA LYS A 237 4.71 6.45 12.46
C LYS A 237 3.56 7.31 11.94
N PRO A 238 3.12 7.13 10.67
CA PRO A 238 1.91 7.78 10.19
C PRO A 238 0.67 7.19 10.85
N VAL A 239 -0.36 8.02 10.96
CA VAL A 239 -1.68 7.63 11.50
C VAL A 239 -2.67 7.52 10.37
N VAL A 240 -3.34 6.38 10.31
CA VAL A 240 -4.35 6.01 9.32
C VAL A 240 -5.69 5.83 10.02
N ALA A 241 -6.76 6.42 9.53
CA ALA A 241 -8.04 6.42 10.22
C ALA A 241 -9.23 6.09 9.32
N HIS A 242 -10.25 5.43 9.85
CA HIS A 242 -11.55 5.31 9.19
C HIS A 242 -12.16 6.68 8.90
N ALA A 243 -12.98 6.75 7.85
CA ALA A 243 -13.71 7.94 7.43
C ALA A 243 -15.18 7.61 7.09
N HIS A 244 -15.83 6.81 7.93
CA HIS A 244 -17.22 6.40 7.71
C HIS A 244 -18.22 7.45 8.14
N ARG A 245 -17.90 8.25 9.16
CA ARG A 245 -18.78 9.27 9.73
C ARG A 245 -18.15 10.67 9.61
N PRO A 246 -18.96 11.73 9.45
CA PRO A 246 -18.44 13.08 9.31
C PRO A 246 -17.52 13.50 10.47
N GLU A 247 -17.85 13.09 11.69
CA GLU A 247 -17.08 13.47 12.88
C GLU A 247 -15.72 12.77 12.94
N GLU A 248 -15.61 11.54 12.44
CA GLU A 248 -14.31 10.88 12.28
C GLU A 248 -13.37 11.71 11.42
N ILE A 249 -13.89 12.25 10.31
CA ILE A 249 -13.10 13.05 9.38
C ILE A 249 -12.72 14.39 10.00
N ARG A 250 -13.69 15.12 10.59
CA ARG A 250 -13.43 16.41 11.23
C ARG A 250 -12.38 16.29 12.32
N ARG A 251 -12.54 15.31 13.18
CA ARG A 251 -11.61 15.05 14.29
C ARG A 251 -10.23 14.67 13.77
N GLY A 252 -10.15 13.72 12.83
CA GLY A 252 -8.88 13.32 12.23
C GLY A 252 -8.15 14.46 11.53
N LEU A 253 -8.84 15.30 10.74
CA LEU A 253 -8.26 16.49 10.10
C LEU A 253 -7.71 17.48 11.11
N SER A 254 -8.47 17.77 12.17
CA SER A 254 -8.09 18.75 13.20
C SER A 254 -6.89 18.29 14.04
N LEU A 255 -6.67 16.99 14.17
CA LEU A 255 -5.63 16.39 15.00
C LEU A 255 -4.44 15.84 14.21
N GLY A 256 -4.46 15.92 12.88
CA GLY A 256 -3.29 15.63 12.05
C GLY A 256 -3.18 14.18 11.59
N VAL A 257 -4.28 13.46 11.42
CA VAL A 257 -4.30 12.15 10.72
C VAL A 257 -3.69 12.30 9.33
N ASP A 258 -2.85 11.34 8.93
CA ASP A 258 -2.07 11.38 7.67
C ASP A 258 -2.81 10.76 6.48
N CYS A 259 -3.66 9.77 6.74
CA CYS A 259 -4.41 9.06 5.71
C CYS A 259 -5.81 8.69 6.21
N PHE A 260 -6.81 8.90 5.37
CA PHE A 260 -8.17 8.41 5.62
C PHE A 260 -8.49 7.23 4.72
N GLU A 261 -9.30 6.32 5.25
CA GLU A 261 -9.72 5.11 4.58
C GLU A 261 -11.21 5.15 4.28
N HIS A 262 -11.61 4.55 3.17
CA HIS A 262 -12.97 4.45 2.65
C HIS A 262 -13.53 5.75 2.08
N THR A 263 -14.55 5.60 1.20
CA THR A 263 -15.29 6.75 0.67
C THR A 263 -16.27 7.30 1.70
N GLY A 264 -16.69 6.46 2.65
CA GLY A 264 -17.45 6.87 3.84
C GLY A 264 -18.82 7.50 3.58
N LEU A 265 -19.38 8.06 4.68
CA LEU A 265 -20.65 8.76 4.73
C LEU A 265 -21.84 7.98 4.13
N ALA A 266 -21.75 6.67 4.13
CA ALA A 266 -22.80 5.73 3.70
C ALA A 266 -23.63 6.29 2.52
N THR A 267 -24.88 6.64 2.76
CA THR A 267 -25.84 7.08 1.75
C THR A 267 -25.86 8.60 1.51
N ALA A 268 -25.04 9.39 2.22
CA ALA A 268 -24.96 10.82 1.97
C ALA A 268 -24.50 11.08 0.51
N PRO A 269 -25.17 11.98 -0.22
CA PRO A 269 -24.91 12.18 -1.65
C PRO A 269 -23.55 12.83 -1.93
N ALA A 270 -22.95 13.47 -0.93
CA ALA A 270 -21.70 14.21 -1.03
C ALA A 270 -21.06 14.37 0.35
N TYR A 271 -19.77 14.71 0.39
CA TYR A 271 -19.16 15.25 1.61
C TYR A 271 -19.74 16.65 1.90
N PRO A 272 -20.00 16.98 3.19
CA PRO A 272 -20.36 18.33 3.61
C PRO A 272 -19.29 19.37 3.22
N ASP A 273 -19.73 20.61 2.93
CA ASP A 273 -18.82 21.67 2.47
C ASP A 273 -17.73 21.99 3.51
N ASP A 274 -18.08 22.01 4.80
CA ASP A 274 -17.13 22.23 5.89
C ASP A 274 -16.00 21.17 5.94
N ILE A 275 -16.31 19.92 5.62
CA ILE A 275 -15.30 18.85 5.51
C ILE A 275 -14.41 19.09 4.29
N ILE A 276 -14.99 19.41 3.14
CA ILE A 276 -14.21 19.69 1.93
C ILE A 276 -13.30 20.91 2.11
N ASP A 277 -13.79 21.95 2.77
CA ASP A 277 -12.99 23.15 3.05
C ASP A 277 -11.87 22.84 4.04
N ALA A 278 -12.12 22.02 5.07
CA ALA A 278 -11.08 21.56 5.99
C ALA A 278 -10.03 20.70 5.29
N ILE A 279 -10.42 19.83 4.34
CA ILE A 279 -9.49 19.05 3.51
C ILE A 279 -8.63 19.99 2.65
N ARG A 280 -9.23 20.97 1.97
CA ARG A 280 -8.49 21.96 1.17
C ARG A 280 -7.50 22.76 2.01
N GLU A 281 -7.92 23.19 3.19
CA GLU A 281 -7.04 23.89 4.12
C GLU A 281 -5.86 22.99 4.55
N ARG A 282 -6.13 21.73 4.86
CA ARG A 282 -5.10 20.76 5.27
C ARG A 282 -4.12 20.46 4.14
N THR A 283 -4.61 20.27 2.90
CA THR A 283 -3.77 19.97 1.73
C THR A 283 -2.95 21.19 1.27
N ALA A 284 -3.45 22.41 1.49
CA ALA A 284 -2.68 23.63 1.23
C ALA A 284 -1.55 23.88 2.23
N LYS A 285 -1.57 23.26 3.40
CA LYS A 285 -0.53 23.39 4.42
C LYS A 285 0.64 22.42 4.14
N MET A 286 1.52 22.80 3.22
CA MET A 286 2.67 21.98 2.79
C MET A 286 3.53 21.49 3.96
N ALA A 287 3.62 22.24 5.07
CA ALA A 287 4.41 21.88 6.24
C ALA A 287 3.95 20.58 6.95
N LEU A 288 2.71 20.16 6.73
CA LEU A 288 2.17 18.92 7.28
C LEU A 288 2.34 17.70 6.35
N GLY A 289 2.98 17.92 5.20
CA GLY A 289 3.08 16.90 4.15
C GLY A 289 1.75 16.63 3.44
N PRO A 290 1.72 15.70 2.46
CA PRO A 290 0.51 15.31 1.75
C PRO A 290 -0.56 14.73 2.69
N LEU A 291 -1.83 14.97 2.38
CA LEU A 291 -2.94 14.21 2.94
C LEU A 291 -3.27 13.09 1.97
N TYR A 292 -3.26 11.85 2.47
CA TYR A 292 -3.59 10.68 1.69
C TYR A 292 -5.02 10.21 1.93
N TRP A 293 -5.59 9.52 0.94
CA TRP A 293 -6.91 8.90 1.06
C TRP A 293 -6.99 7.63 0.23
N THR A 294 -7.46 6.54 0.87
CA THR A 294 -7.67 5.22 0.23
C THR A 294 -9.16 4.96 0.15
N PRO A 295 -9.82 5.16 -0.99
CA PRO A 295 -11.29 5.21 -1.06
C PRO A 295 -12.00 3.85 -0.98
N THR A 296 -11.32 2.73 -1.26
CA THR A 296 -11.86 1.36 -1.21
C THR A 296 -13.22 1.20 -1.91
N ILE A 297 -13.27 1.55 -3.18
CA ILE A 297 -14.51 1.56 -3.98
C ILE A 297 -14.98 0.15 -4.32
N GLU A 298 -14.03 -0.72 -4.63
CA GLU A 298 -14.28 -2.07 -5.13
C GLU A 298 -15.12 -2.90 -4.17
N GLY A 299 -14.84 -2.86 -2.87
CA GLY A 299 -15.60 -3.59 -1.86
C GLY A 299 -17.10 -3.32 -1.88
N LEU A 300 -17.53 -2.15 -2.40
CA LEU A 300 -18.94 -1.82 -2.58
C LEU A 300 -19.53 -2.34 -3.89
N LEU A 301 -18.70 -2.54 -4.91
CA LEU A 301 -19.13 -3.02 -6.23
C LEU A 301 -19.08 -4.54 -6.33
N ASN A 302 -18.20 -5.17 -5.59
CA ASN A 302 -17.94 -6.60 -5.64
C ASN A 302 -19.13 -7.45 -5.19
N TYR A 303 -19.94 -6.97 -4.24
CA TYR A 303 -21.13 -7.70 -3.77
C TYR A 303 -22.13 -7.98 -4.91
N GLU A 304 -22.42 -6.98 -5.73
CA GLU A 304 -23.32 -7.16 -6.88
C GLU A 304 -22.68 -8.08 -7.92
N TYR A 305 -21.38 -7.92 -8.17
CA TYR A 305 -20.67 -8.74 -9.14
C TYR A 305 -20.71 -10.24 -8.77
N LEU A 306 -20.39 -10.61 -7.53
CA LEU A 306 -20.41 -12.02 -7.10
C LEU A 306 -21.81 -12.61 -7.02
N ARG A 307 -22.82 -11.79 -6.71
CA ARG A 307 -24.21 -12.22 -6.81
C ARG A 307 -24.58 -12.58 -8.25
N ASP A 308 -24.18 -11.74 -9.21
CA ASP A 308 -24.52 -11.86 -10.61
C ASP A 308 -23.61 -12.86 -11.36
N ASN A 309 -22.45 -13.20 -10.79
CA ASN A 309 -21.45 -14.13 -11.33
C ASN A 309 -20.97 -15.12 -10.25
N PRO A 310 -21.86 -16.00 -9.75
CA PRO A 310 -21.50 -16.92 -8.66
C PRO A 310 -20.36 -17.89 -9.00
N GLU A 311 -20.15 -18.17 -10.30
CA GLU A 311 -19.04 -18.97 -10.81
C GLU A 311 -17.67 -18.37 -10.53
N ALA A 312 -17.58 -17.08 -10.19
CA ALA A 312 -16.33 -16.46 -9.75
C ALA A 312 -15.78 -17.06 -8.44
N LEU A 313 -16.64 -17.70 -7.66
CA LEU A 313 -16.23 -18.49 -6.49
C LEU A 313 -15.60 -19.84 -6.84
N ASP A 314 -15.69 -20.29 -8.09
CA ASP A 314 -15.04 -21.52 -8.56
C ASP A 314 -13.58 -21.31 -8.95
N ASP A 315 -13.12 -20.04 -9.08
CA ASP A 315 -11.71 -19.73 -9.32
C ASP A 315 -10.85 -20.19 -8.13
N PRO A 316 -9.95 -21.17 -8.32
CA PRO A 316 -9.11 -21.68 -7.23
C PRO A 316 -8.14 -20.63 -6.67
N ALA A 317 -7.90 -19.54 -7.37
CA ALA A 317 -6.90 -18.55 -6.97
C ALA A 317 -7.22 -17.91 -5.62
N TRP A 318 -8.50 -17.61 -5.32
CA TRP A 318 -8.87 -16.92 -4.08
C TRP A 318 -8.68 -17.77 -2.82
N HIS A 319 -8.59 -19.08 -2.94
CA HIS A 319 -8.39 -19.98 -1.80
C HIS A 319 -7.06 -20.74 -1.84
N GLU A 320 -6.16 -20.40 -2.78
CA GLU A 320 -4.83 -21.02 -2.84
C GLU A 320 -4.11 -20.87 -1.51
N GLY A 321 -3.66 -21.99 -0.94
CA GLY A 321 -2.95 -22.05 0.34
C GLY A 321 -3.85 -22.18 1.57
N LEU A 322 -5.18 -22.16 1.41
CA LEU A 322 -6.11 -22.42 2.49
C LEU A 322 -6.50 -23.91 2.54
N PRO A 323 -6.59 -24.52 3.74
CA PRO A 323 -7.14 -25.88 3.93
C PRO A 323 -8.58 -25.98 3.49
N GLU A 324 -8.97 -27.11 2.87
CA GLU A 324 -10.32 -27.36 2.39
C GLU A 324 -11.45 -27.11 3.41
N PRO A 325 -11.29 -27.47 4.71
CA PRO A 325 -12.33 -27.16 5.70
C PRO A 325 -12.60 -25.66 5.84
N ILE A 326 -11.55 -24.80 5.75
CA ILE A 326 -11.68 -23.34 5.79
C ILE A 326 -12.38 -22.84 4.52
N VAL A 327 -11.98 -23.35 3.36
CA VAL A 327 -12.60 -23.00 2.07
C VAL A 327 -14.10 -23.34 2.05
N ALA A 328 -14.44 -24.55 2.50
CA ALA A 328 -15.83 -24.98 2.58
C ALA A 328 -16.68 -24.12 3.55
N ASP A 329 -16.05 -23.66 4.65
CA ASP A 329 -16.72 -22.79 5.61
C ASP A 329 -16.95 -21.38 5.06
N ILE A 330 -15.95 -20.81 4.39
CA ILE A 330 -16.09 -19.53 3.67
C ILE A 330 -17.22 -19.63 2.65
N ARG A 331 -17.23 -20.65 1.78
CA ARG A 331 -18.29 -20.86 0.77
C ARG A 331 -19.67 -20.91 1.42
N ARG A 332 -19.81 -21.68 2.49
CA ARG A 332 -21.06 -21.81 3.24
C ARG A 332 -21.52 -20.46 3.82
N SER A 333 -20.62 -19.66 4.33
CA SER A 333 -20.92 -18.33 4.87
C SER A 333 -21.45 -17.36 3.81
N LEU A 334 -21.17 -17.63 2.53
CA LEU A 334 -21.55 -16.79 1.38
C LEU A 334 -22.78 -17.28 0.63
N GLU A 335 -23.46 -18.32 1.08
CA GLU A 335 -24.67 -18.85 0.41
C GLU A 335 -25.81 -17.84 0.33
N HIS A 336 -25.86 -16.85 1.22
CA HIS A 336 -26.87 -15.81 1.29
C HIS A 336 -26.27 -14.40 1.34
N PRO A 337 -25.58 -13.96 0.28
CA PRO A 337 -24.89 -12.67 0.27
C PRO A 337 -25.83 -11.46 0.44
N ASP A 338 -27.09 -11.60 0.01
CA ASP A 338 -28.15 -10.60 0.16
C ASP A 338 -28.47 -10.26 1.62
N ARG A 339 -28.13 -11.13 2.57
CA ARG A 339 -28.31 -10.91 4.01
C ARG A 339 -27.18 -10.13 4.66
N LEU A 340 -26.06 -9.96 3.96
CA LEU A 340 -24.92 -9.22 4.51
C LEU A 340 -25.26 -7.73 4.66
N PRO A 341 -24.97 -7.10 5.81
CA PRO A 341 -25.26 -5.69 6.04
C PRO A 341 -24.64 -4.77 4.99
N TYR A 342 -23.42 -5.07 4.56
CA TYR A 342 -22.73 -4.31 3.52
C TYR A 342 -23.46 -4.40 2.17
N PHE A 343 -23.91 -5.57 1.78
CA PHE A 343 -24.67 -5.77 0.55
C PHE A 343 -25.97 -4.95 0.53
N GLN A 344 -26.71 -4.96 1.63
CA GLN A 344 -27.96 -4.18 1.75
C GLN A 344 -27.77 -2.68 1.57
N LEU A 345 -26.59 -2.17 1.91
CA LEU A 345 -26.26 -0.75 1.77
C LEU A 345 -25.71 -0.39 0.37
N THR A 346 -25.28 -1.37 -0.43
CA THR A 346 -24.60 -1.13 -1.71
C THR A 346 -25.46 -0.32 -2.68
N ALA A 347 -26.71 -0.68 -2.86
CA ALA A 347 -27.63 0.00 -3.78
C ALA A 347 -27.79 1.51 -3.45
N ALA A 348 -27.78 1.87 -2.17
CA ALA A 348 -27.88 3.25 -1.72
C ALA A 348 -26.53 3.99 -1.78
N ARG A 349 -25.41 3.30 -1.56
CA ARG A 349 -24.06 3.88 -1.57
C ARG A 349 -23.54 4.15 -2.97
N ARG A 350 -23.71 3.20 -3.89
CA ARG A 350 -23.16 3.23 -5.25
C ARG A 350 -23.39 4.54 -5.99
N PRO A 351 -24.61 5.14 -6.03
CA PRO A 351 -24.85 6.40 -6.74
C PRO A 351 -24.07 7.60 -6.18
N THR A 352 -23.57 7.51 -4.93
CA THR A 352 -22.87 8.61 -4.26
C THR A 352 -21.36 8.60 -4.49
N LEU A 353 -20.79 7.46 -4.93
CA LEU A 353 -19.35 7.23 -5.00
C LEU A 353 -18.64 8.20 -5.94
N ALA A 354 -19.13 8.36 -7.17
CA ALA A 354 -18.47 9.18 -8.17
C ALA A 354 -18.35 10.66 -7.72
N ARG A 355 -19.40 11.20 -7.11
CA ARG A 355 -19.39 12.57 -6.61
C ARG A 355 -18.41 12.74 -5.45
N LYS A 356 -18.42 11.85 -4.47
CA LYS A 356 -17.52 11.90 -3.31
C LYS A 356 -16.06 11.73 -3.75
N PHE A 357 -15.79 10.79 -4.63
CA PHE A 357 -14.44 10.57 -5.17
C PHE A 357 -13.93 11.83 -5.88
N LYS A 358 -14.79 12.47 -6.70
CA LYS A 358 -14.47 13.72 -7.37
C LYS A 358 -14.18 14.84 -6.36
N GLN A 359 -14.99 14.98 -5.30
CA GLN A 359 -14.78 15.98 -4.26
C GLN A 359 -13.41 15.81 -3.57
N LEU A 360 -13.04 14.57 -3.19
CA LEU A 360 -11.73 14.28 -2.60
C LEU A 360 -10.58 14.67 -3.53
N ARG A 361 -10.68 14.30 -4.82
CA ARG A 361 -9.66 14.63 -5.82
C ARG A 361 -9.53 16.16 -6.02
N GLU A 362 -10.64 16.87 -6.10
CA GLU A 362 -10.66 18.33 -6.27
C GLU A 362 -10.25 19.10 -5.01
N ALA A 363 -10.36 18.47 -3.85
CA ALA A 363 -9.85 19.02 -2.59
C ALA A 363 -8.35 18.83 -2.41
N GLY A 364 -7.67 18.14 -3.34
CA GLY A 364 -6.21 18.06 -3.40
C GLY A 364 -5.60 16.92 -2.57
N VAL A 365 -6.40 15.93 -2.14
CA VAL A 365 -5.83 14.74 -1.49
C VAL A 365 -5.06 13.88 -2.50
N THR A 366 -4.00 13.21 -2.03
CA THR A 366 -3.32 12.19 -2.82
C THR A 366 -4.06 10.87 -2.64
N LEU A 367 -4.75 10.44 -3.70
CA LEU A 367 -5.51 9.19 -3.69
C LEU A 367 -4.58 7.98 -3.86
N LEU A 368 -4.82 6.93 -3.07
CA LEU A 368 -4.10 5.67 -3.08
C LEU A 368 -5.06 4.52 -3.41
N VAL A 369 -4.62 3.57 -4.23
CA VAL A 369 -5.37 2.33 -4.44
C VAL A 369 -5.25 1.45 -3.21
N GLY A 370 -6.39 0.98 -2.72
CA GLY A 370 -6.52 0.01 -1.65
C GLY A 370 -7.95 -0.48 -1.60
N THR A 371 -8.17 -1.69 -1.11
CA THR A 371 -9.37 -2.45 -1.43
C THR A 371 -10.20 -2.89 -0.24
N ASP A 372 -9.63 -2.85 0.95
CA ASP A 372 -10.23 -3.51 2.12
C ASP A 372 -10.36 -5.05 1.92
N SER A 373 -9.44 -5.64 1.13
CA SER A 373 -9.50 -7.08 0.83
C SER A 373 -9.35 -7.93 2.08
N GLY A 374 -10.08 -9.04 2.08
CA GLY A 374 -10.29 -9.92 3.22
C GLY A 374 -11.68 -9.78 3.85
N ILE A 375 -12.36 -8.63 3.73
CA ILE A 375 -13.76 -8.48 4.18
C ILE A 375 -14.68 -9.44 3.39
N PRO A 376 -15.93 -9.67 3.82
CA PRO A 376 -16.83 -10.61 3.15
C PRO A 376 -16.88 -10.43 1.64
N MET A 377 -16.72 -11.51 0.90
CA MET A 377 -16.74 -11.55 -0.58
C MET A 377 -15.62 -10.74 -1.28
N ASN A 378 -14.66 -10.20 -0.56
CA ASN A 378 -13.58 -9.37 -1.10
C ASN A 378 -12.23 -10.11 -1.02
N PHE A 379 -11.87 -10.82 -2.08
CA PHE A 379 -10.74 -11.74 -2.09
C PHE A 379 -9.44 -11.08 -2.56
N HIS A 380 -8.33 -11.40 -1.91
CA HIS A 380 -7.00 -10.83 -2.15
C HIS A 380 -6.50 -10.97 -3.60
N THR A 381 -6.93 -12.00 -4.30
CA THR A 381 -6.54 -12.22 -5.71
C THR A 381 -7.31 -11.37 -6.70
N GLN A 382 -8.43 -10.79 -6.29
CA GLN A 382 -9.35 -10.12 -7.22
C GLN A 382 -9.48 -8.62 -6.98
N SER A 383 -9.32 -8.18 -5.75
CA SER A 383 -9.74 -6.84 -5.31
C SER A 383 -8.92 -5.71 -5.93
N THR A 384 -7.59 -5.82 -5.96
CA THR A 384 -6.74 -4.71 -6.40
C THR A 384 -6.95 -4.34 -7.88
N TRP A 385 -7.05 -5.33 -8.78
CA TRP A 385 -7.32 -5.04 -10.19
C TRP A 385 -8.74 -4.49 -10.39
N ARG A 386 -9.72 -4.91 -9.58
CA ARG A 386 -11.09 -4.40 -9.64
C ARG A 386 -11.20 -2.98 -9.13
N GLU A 387 -10.44 -2.62 -8.10
CA GLU A 387 -10.33 -1.23 -7.64
C GLU A 387 -9.81 -0.35 -8.77
N LEU A 388 -8.75 -0.78 -9.46
CA LEU A 388 -8.22 -0.07 -10.63
C LEU A 388 -9.24 0.03 -11.77
N ASP A 389 -9.96 -1.06 -12.05
CA ASP A 389 -11.03 -1.04 -13.08
C ASP A 389 -12.19 -0.12 -12.67
N ALA A 390 -12.61 -0.15 -11.41
CA ALA A 390 -13.63 0.76 -10.89
C ALA A 390 -13.22 2.24 -11.05
N TRP A 391 -11.96 2.58 -10.76
CA TRP A 391 -11.47 3.94 -10.96
C TRP A 391 -11.50 4.38 -12.42
N VAL A 392 -11.06 3.51 -13.33
CA VAL A 392 -10.98 3.86 -14.77
C VAL A 392 -12.35 3.76 -15.44
N SER A 393 -13.01 2.60 -15.30
CA SER A 393 -14.23 2.30 -16.07
C SER A 393 -15.49 2.94 -15.46
N THR A 394 -15.55 3.09 -14.14
CA THR A 394 -16.73 3.63 -13.44
C THR A 394 -16.57 5.11 -13.08
N LEU A 395 -15.38 5.50 -12.57
CA LEU A 395 -15.13 6.85 -12.08
C LEU A 395 -14.44 7.75 -13.09
N GLY A 396 -14.04 7.23 -14.27
CA GLY A 396 -13.43 8.00 -15.35
C GLY A 396 -12.04 8.55 -15.03
N VAL A 397 -11.29 7.87 -14.19
CA VAL A 397 -9.89 8.20 -13.91
C VAL A 397 -9.02 7.76 -15.07
N ASP A 398 -8.09 8.62 -15.47
CA ASP A 398 -7.10 8.25 -16.50
C ASP A 398 -6.27 7.04 -16.06
N PRO A 399 -6.07 6.00 -16.92
CA PRO A 399 -5.40 4.76 -16.55
C PRO A 399 -4.02 4.94 -15.94
N ILE A 400 -3.20 5.86 -16.47
CA ILE A 400 -1.86 6.10 -15.91
C ILE A 400 -1.93 6.74 -14.51
N THR A 401 -2.95 7.55 -14.24
CA THR A 401 -3.20 8.12 -12.92
C THR A 401 -3.60 7.03 -11.93
N ALA A 402 -4.46 6.09 -12.33
CA ALA A 402 -4.83 4.95 -11.50
C ALA A 402 -3.61 4.03 -11.22
N ILE A 403 -2.79 3.76 -12.23
CA ILE A 403 -1.55 2.97 -12.07
C ILE A 403 -0.58 3.66 -11.10
N ARG A 404 -0.41 4.99 -11.17
CA ARG A 404 0.43 5.73 -10.22
C ARG A 404 -0.08 5.63 -8.79
N ALA A 405 -1.39 5.64 -8.61
CA ALA A 405 -2.04 5.47 -7.31
C ALA A 405 -1.90 4.04 -6.75
N ALA A 406 -1.57 3.07 -7.61
CA ALA A 406 -1.30 1.67 -7.25
C ALA A 406 0.20 1.31 -7.29
N THR A 407 1.11 2.26 -7.54
CA THR A 407 2.56 1.97 -7.65
C THR A 407 3.40 3.03 -6.95
N TYR A 408 3.52 4.21 -7.55
CA TYR A 408 4.40 5.28 -7.08
C TYR A 408 3.91 5.95 -5.80
N TRP A 409 2.66 6.45 -5.77
CA TRP A 409 2.15 7.19 -4.61
C TRP A 409 2.11 6.39 -3.32
N PRO A 410 1.77 5.08 -3.31
CA PRO A 410 1.92 4.23 -2.15
C PRO A 410 3.35 4.19 -1.59
N SER A 411 4.36 4.06 -2.46
CA SER A 411 5.76 4.03 -2.04
C SER A 411 6.20 5.34 -1.40
N VAL A 412 5.70 6.49 -1.89
CA VAL A 412 5.93 7.81 -1.30
C VAL A 412 5.24 7.92 0.06
N ALA A 413 3.97 7.50 0.16
CA ALA A 413 3.20 7.51 1.40
C ALA A 413 3.87 6.69 2.51
N MET A 414 4.47 5.55 2.13
CA MET A 414 5.21 4.68 3.05
C MET A 414 6.69 5.08 3.21
N LYS A 415 7.16 6.15 2.53
CA LYS A 415 8.54 6.68 2.57
C LYS A 415 9.60 5.66 2.11
N VAL A 416 9.25 4.82 1.15
CA VAL A 416 10.12 3.77 0.57
C VAL A 416 10.32 3.95 -0.95
N ASP A 417 9.98 5.10 -1.48
CA ASP A 417 10.05 5.45 -2.90
C ASP A 417 11.47 5.44 -3.48
N ARG A 418 12.50 5.44 -2.63
CA ARG A 418 13.90 5.22 -3.04
C ARG A 418 14.14 3.79 -3.51
N ASP A 419 13.43 2.82 -2.94
CA ASP A 419 13.65 1.39 -3.17
C ASP A 419 12.62 0.73 -4.07
N VAL A 420 11.38 1.21 -4.13
CA VAL A 420 10.26 0.60 -4.87
C VAL A 420 9.37 1.66 -5.54
N GLY A 421 8.28 1.23 -6.17
CA GLY A 421 7.22 2.09 -6.73
C GLY A 421 7.42 2.51 -8.18
N THR A 422 8.63 2.37 -8.74
CA THR A 422 8.92 2.57 -10.17
C THR A 422 9.92 1.54 -10.68
N VAL A 423 9.90 1.27 -11.99
CA VAL A 423 10.92 0.45 -12.65
C VAL A 423 12.08 1.36 -13.08
N SER A 424 13.04 1.54 -12.18
CA SER A 424 14.18 2.46 -12.37
C SER A 424 15.46 1.86 -11.81
N PRO A 425 16.65 2.15 -12.40
CA PRO A 425 17.92 1.65 -11.91
C PRO A 425 18.14 1.95 -10.43
N GLY A 426 18.66 0.96 -9.70
CA GLY A 426 18.93 1.03 -8.26
C GLY A 426 17.78 0.56 -7.37
N LYS A 427 16.53 0.52 -7.86
CA LYS A 427 15.37 0.03 -7.10
C LYS A 427 15.28 -1.49 -7.09
N TYR A 428 14.54 -2.04 -6.14
CA TYR A 428 14.21 -3.46 -6.15
C TYR A 428 13.46 -3.83 -7.42
N ALA A 429 13.74 -5.00 -7.95
CA ALA A 429 13.05 -5.56 -9.08
C ALA A 429 11.71 -6.17 -8.65
N ASP A 430 10.77 -5.29 -8.31
CA ASP A 430 9.38 -5.58 -8.06
C ASP A 430 8.61 -5.18 -9.32
N ILE A 431 8.38 -6.17 -10.21
CA ILE A 431 7.93 -5.96 -11.59
C ILE A 431 6.84 -6.96 -11.92
N ILE A 432 5.81 -6.49 -12.59
CA ILE A 432 4.79 -7.37 -13.20
C ILE A 432 4.75 -7.15 -14.71
N ALA A 433 4.31 -8.18 -15.44
CA ALA A 433 4.01 -8.05 -16.86
C ALA A 433 2.67 -8.71 -17.18
N VAL A 434 1.90 -8.04 -18.03
CA VAL A 434 0.54 -8.40 -18.42
C VAL A 434 0.43 -8.38 -19.94
N ARG A 435 -0.11 -9.44 -20.53
CA ARG A 435 -0.32 -9.51 -21.98
C ARG A 435 -1.34 -8.48 -22.45
N GLY A 436 -0.94 -7.67 -23.43
CA GLY A 436 -1.76 -6.61 -24.01
C GLY A 436 -1.43 -5.20 -23.52
N ASP A 437 -2.29 -4.26 -23.84
CA ASP A 437 -2.15 -2.82 -23.53
C ASP A 437 -3.04 -2.45 -22.33
N VAL A 438 -2.44 -2.35 -21.15
CA VAL A 438 -3.11 -2.02 -19.90
C VAL A 438 -3.64 -0.57 -19.88
N LEU A 439 -3.02 0.36 -20.61
CA LEU A 439 -3.54 1.73 -20.71
C LEU A 439 -4.84 1.80 -21.50
N ARG A 440 -5.04 0.86 -22.42
CA ARG A 440 -6.26 0.76 -23.21
C ARG A 440 -7.35 -0.05 -22.47
N TYR A 441 -6.93 -1.09 -21.78
CA TYR A 441 -7.82 -2.03 -21.09
C TYR A 441 -7.26 -2.37 -19.71
N ILE A 442 -7.59 -1.56 -18.71
CA ILE A 442 -7.06 -1.72 -17.34
C ILE A 442 -7.43 -3.08 -16.72
N ALA A 443 -8.59 -3.64 -17.07
CA ALA A 443 -9.07 -4.93 -16.63
C ALA A 443 -8.17 -6.11 -17.04
N LEU A 444 -7.19 -5.93 -17.96
CA LEU A 444 -6.17 -6.94 -18.23
C LEU A 444 -5.33 -7.29 -16.99
N LEU A 445 -5.26 -6.41 -16.00
CA LEU A 445 -4.62 -6.65 -14.71
C LEU A 445 -5.26 -7.79 -13.89
N GLN A 446 -6.46 -8.25 -14.26
CA GLN A 446 -7.05 -9.46 -13.67
C GLN A 446 -6.18 -10.71 -13.88
N ARG A 447 -5.31 -10.72 -14.91
CA ARG A 447 -4.46 -11.83 -15.25
C ARG A 447 -3.02 -11.39 -15.46
N VAL A 448 -2.27 -11.35 -14.37
CA VAL A 448 -0.84 -11.04 -14.40
C VAL A 448 -0.09 -12.27 -14.90
N ASP A 449 0.67 -12.13 -15.99
CA ASP A 449 1.43 -13.24 -16.61
C ASP A 449 2.78 -13.47 -15.93
N ILE A 450 3.47 -12.40 -15.51
CA ILE A 450 4.79 -12.45 -14.86
C ILE A 450 4.72 -11.65 -13.58
N VAL A 451 5.18 -12.24 -12.48
CA VAL A 451 5.38 -11.58 -11.19
C VAL A 451 6.81 -11.79 -10.74
N ILE A 452 7.53 -10.70 -10.58
CA ILE A 452 8.88 -10.68 -10.04
C ILE A 452 8.86 -9.79 -8.79
N LYS A 453 9.41 -10.29 -7.69
CA LYS A 453 9.59 -9.54 -6.45
C LYS A 453 11.02 -9.71 -5.96
N ARG A 454 11.72 -8.61 -5.73
CA ARG A 454 13.15 -8.60 -5.38
C ARG A 454 13.97 -9.51 -6.30
N GLY A 455 13.73 -9.42 -7.62
CA GLY A 455 14.42 -10.21 -8.63
C GLY A 455 14.05 -11.69 -8.69
N VAL A 456 13.24 -12.19 -7.77
CA VAL A 456 12.76 -13.58 -7.78
C VAL A 456 11.46 -13.67 -8.57
N ARG A 457 11.39 -14.58 -9.54
CA ARG A 457 10.18 -14.83 -10.33
C ARG A 457 9.24 -15.79 -9.60
N TYR A 458 8.02 -15.34 -9.33
CA TYR A 458 6.96 -16.12 -8.69
C TYR A 458 5.90 -16.60 -9.67
N ARG A 459 5.71 -15.89 -10.79
CA ARG A 459 4.76 -16.27 -11.83
C ARG A 459 5.38 -15.98 -13.23
N PRO A 460 5.28 -16.90 -14.25
CA PRO A 460 4.81 -18.26 -14.07
C PRO A 460 5.66 -18.98 -13.03
N ASP A 461 5.01 -19.87 -12.26
CA ASP A 461 5.71 -20.65 -11.24
C ASP A 461 6.70 -21.60 -11.92
N PRO A 462 8.02 -21.46 -11.70
CA PRO A 462 9.02 -22.28 -12.35
C PRO A 462 8.97 -23.76 -11.92
N SER A 463 8.23 -24.10 -10.85
CA SER A 463 8.05 -25.47 -10.37
C SER A 463 6.87 -26.21 -11.00
N ARG A 464 6.07 -25.53 -11.82
CA ARG A 464 4.85 -26.08 -12.45
C ARG A 464 5.01 -26.38 -13.95
N HIS A 465 6.25 -26.63 -14.41
CA HIS A 465 6.55 -27.10 -15.78
C HIS A 465 6.97 -28.55 -15.78
#